data_ccbb5136041bae104cf82abb57a9f8c1
#
_entry.id   ccbb5136041bae104cf82abb57a9f8c1
#
_cell.length_a   1.000
_cell.length_b   1.000
_cell.length_c   1.000
_cell.angle_alpha   90.00
_cell.angle_beta   90.00
_cell.angle_gamma   90.00
#
_symmetry.space_group_name_H-M   'P 1'
#
loop_
_entity.id
_entity.type
_entity.pdbx_description
1 polymer ?
#
loop_
_entity_poly.entity_id
_entity_poly.type
_entity_poly.pdbx_seq_one_letter_code
_entity_poly.pdbx_strand_id
1 'polypeptide(L)'
;MIPINKVTSDSACRTFLSNDVSFASFINVVVFEGEQLIRPENLVRYENDTAFIINDSKRIEDKKRRRDIVVKSDVNGIYCILGVGHQSSVDQAMVVRCAIYEMLEYLKQLENKEYKRLVPQIMVAFYTGPKKWNVPVKLSDYFEIPEELKKYFNDWKIILVDVKEMDTSKIKDEQTRYFIEAIQAMYKGDYIKLHQKRKMNTNNLIYAAIITGSLDMIKDIVEGDEMDMCEGMERMAEGFRSEGREEGILVGRNEGKLEEKQNMLNELLKVKLGSLSSNLEKQLSNTSIEKLNVLTRHIFNVNNEDDVLRIIH
;
A
#
# COMPACT_ATOMS: atom_id res chain seq x y z
N MET A 1 -2.93 -21.06 17.72
CA MET A 1 -2.05 -20.18 16.89
C MET A 1 -2.60 -20.16 15.48
N ILE A 2 -2.92 -18.97 14.94
CA ILE A 2 -3.37 -18.86 13.53
C ILE A 2 -2.11 -19.08 12.68
N PRO A 3 -2.15 -19.96 11.66
CA PRO A 3 -0.99 -20.14 10.78
C PRO A 3 -0.61 -18.80 10.12
N ILE A 4 0.65 -18.42 10.16
CA ILE A 4 1.18 -17.14 9.63
C ILE A 4 0.70 -16.88 8.20
N ASN A 5 0.56 -17.92 7.39
CA ASN A 5 0.08 -17.84 5.99
C ASN A 5 -1.39 -17.39 5.82
N LYS A 6 -2.14 -17.19 6.92
CA LYS A 6 -3.53 -16.69 6.91
C LYS A 6 -3.66 -15.27 7.47
N VAL A 7 -2.59 -14.66 7.92
CA VAL A 7 -2.60 -13.30 8.45
C VAL A 7 -2.53 -12.32 7.28
N THR A 8 -3.53 -11.46 7.18
CA THR A 8 -3.58 -10.39 6.15
C THR A 8 -2.85 -9.14 6.63
N SER A 9 -2.47 -8.27 5.69
CA SER A 9 -1.93 -6.94 5.98
C SER A 9 -2.83 -6.13 6.93
N ASP A 10 -4.15 -6.19 6.73
CA ASP A 10 -5.13 -5.54 7.62
C ASP A 10 -5.10 -6.12 9.02
N SER A 11 -5.01 -7.45 9.15
CA SER A 11 -4.93 -8.13 10.46
C SER A 11 -3.62 -7.79 11.17
N ALA A 12 -2.50 -7.77 10.46
CA ALA A 12 -1.18 -7.43 11.02
C ALA A 12 -1.16 -5.98 11.54
N CYS A 13 -1.63 -5.03 10.74
CA CYS A 13 -1.73 -3.63 11.12
C CYS A 13 -2.67 -3.44 12.32
N ARG A 14 -3.84 -4.08 12.30
CA ARG A 14 -4.79 -4.04 13.41
C ARG A 14 -4.18 -4.59 14.70
N THR A 15 -3.49 -5.72 14.63
CA THR A 15 -2.86 -6.33 15.81
C THR A 15 -1.80 -5.40 16.39
N PHE A 16 -0.95 -4.80 15.54
CA PHE A 16 0.04 -3.84 15.98
C PHE A 16 -0.58 -2.61 16.66
N LEU A 17 -1.57 -1.97 16.03
CA LEU A 17 -2.27 -0.80 16.59
C LEU A 17 -3.26 -1.14 17.71
N SER A 18 -3.52 -2.42 17.98
CA SER A 18 -4.28 -2.86 19.15
C SER A 18 -3.45 -2.77 20.43
N ASN A 19 -2.14 -2.59 20.35
CA ASN A 19 -1.32 -2.24 21.50
C ASN A 19 -1.52 -0.75 21.84
N ASP A 20 -1.85 -0.42 23.10
CA ASP A 20 -2.18 0.94 23.51
C ASP A 20 -0.99 1.90 23.43
N VAL A 21 0.23 1.42 23.69
CA VAL A 21 1.45 2.20 23.56
C VAL A 21 1.71 2.55 22.10
N SER A 22 1.59 1.55 21.21
CA SER A 22 1.76 1.75 19.77
C SER A 22 0.69 2.69 19.20
N PHE A 23 -0.56 2.53 19.60
CA PHE A 23 -1.65 3.40 19.18
C PHE A 23 -1.44 4.85 19.63
N ALA A 24 -1.16 5.06 20.92
CA ALA A 24 -0.93 6.39 21.46
C ALA A 24 0.27 7.07 20.78
N SER A 25 1.38 6.35 20.63
CA SER A 25 2.58 6.85 19.99
C SER A 25 2.34 7.23 18.52
N PHE A 26 1.59 6.41 17.77
CA PHE A 26 1.21 6.69 16.40
C PHE A 26 0.31 7.94 16.30
N ILE A 27 -0.77 8.01 17.07
CA ILE A 27 -1.71 9.14 17.04
C ILE A 27 -1.03 10.45 17.46
N ASN A 28 -0.16 10.43 18.48
CA ASN A 28 0.58 11.62 18.91
C ASN A 28 1.42 12.22 17.79
N VAL A 29 1.98 11.38 16.91
CA VAL A 29 2.77 11.87 15.79
C VAL A 29 1.87 12.37 14.64
N VAL A 30 0.86 11.61 14.26
CA VAL A 30 0.11 11.89 13.02
C VAL A 30 -0.99 12.94 13.21
N VAL A 31 -1.49 13.12 14.43
CA VAL A 31 -2.56 14.08 14.75
C VAL A 31 -2.01 15.28 15.52
N PHE A 32 -1.08 15.04 16.42
CA PHE A 32 -0.58 16.05 17.35
C PHE A 32 0.89 16.44 17.12
N GLU A 33 1.43 16.16 15.94
CA GLU A 33 2.76 16.57 15.50
C GLU A 33 3.91 16.14 16.43
N GLY A 34 3.71 15.10 17.23
CA GLY A 34 4.66 14.56 18.21
C GLY A 34 4.42 15.02 19.63
N GLU A 35 3.47 15.92 19.90
CA GLU A 35 3.03 16.24 21.26
C GLU A 35 2.38 15.01 21.90
N GLN A 36 2.75 14.72 23.16
CA GLN A 36 2.32 13.52 23.89
C GLN A 36 1.00 13.78 24.61
N LEU A 37 -0.06 14.07 23.86
CA LEU A 37 -1.39 14.37 24.39
C LEU A 37 -2.18 13.10 24.68
N ILE A 38 -2.01 12.07 23.89
CA ILE A 38 -2.64 10.76 24.09
C ILE A 38 -1.70 9.89 24.94
N ARG A 39 -2.23 9.39 26.06
CA ARG A 39 -1.52 8.50 26.98
C ARG A 39 -2.11 7.09 26.90
N PRO A 40 -1.28 6.04 26.84
CA PRO A 40 -1.77 4.65 26.71
C PRO A 40 -2.77 4.27 27.80
N GLU A 41 -2.52 4.68 29.04
CA GLU A 41 -3.36 4.39 30.19
C GLU A 41 -4.75 5.03 30.16
N ASN A 42 -4.96 6.05 29.30
CA ASN A 42 -6.23 6.78 29.18
C ASN A 42 -7.06 6.29 27.99
N LEU A 43 -6.58 5.26 27.29
CA LEU A 43 -7.28 4.72 26.13
C LEU A 43 -8.39 3.77 26.55
N VAL A 44 -9.59 4.02 26.07
CA VAL A 44 -10.73 3.12 26.23
C VAL A 44 -11.14 2.57 24.87
N ARG A 45 -10.98 1.27 24.68
CA ARG A 45 -11.40 0.60 23.43
C ARG A 45 -12.89 0.75 23.24
N TYR A 46 -13.28 1.12 22.04
CA TYR A 46 -14.64 1.39 21.69
C TYR A 46 -15.11 0.36 20.67
N GLU A 47 -16.11 -0.45 21.03
CA GLU A 47 -16.70 -1.42 20.10
C GLU A 47 -17.43 -0.70 18.97
N ASN A 48 -17.09 -1.08 17.75
CA ASN A 48 -17.45 -0.30 16.59
C ASN A 48 -18.07 -1.13 15.48
N ASP A 49 -19.16 -1.78 15.79
CA ASP A 49 -20.03 -2.40 14.78
C ASP A 49 -21.01 -1.33 14.25
N THR A 50 -20.56 -0.58 13.25
CA THR A 50 -21.45 0.26 12.44
C THR A 50 -21.93 -0.56 11.25
N ALA A 51 -23.04 -1.27 11.41
CA ALA A 51 -23.78 -1.84 10.30
C ALA A 51 -24.80 -0.81 9.83
N PHE A 52 -24.83 -0.48 8.55
CA PHE A 52 -25.96 0.20 7.98
C PHE A 52 -26.45 -0.56 6.73
N ILE A 53 -27.75 -0.63 6.60
CA ILE A 53 -28.42 -1.31 5.51
C ILE A 53 -28.62 -0.28 4.39
N ILE A 54 -27.92 -0.46 3.28
CA ILE A 54 -28.30 0.23 2.04
C ILE A 54 -29.41 -0.60 1.42
N ASN A 55 -30.62 -0.11 1.53
CA ASN A 55 -31.77 -0.70 0.88
C ASN A 55 -31.81 -0.23 -0.59
N ASP A 56 -31.03 -0.89 -1.44
CA ASP A 56 -31.19 -0.77 -2.88
C ASP A 56 -32.21 -1.83 -3.30
N SER A 57 -33.26 -1.42 -3.99
CA SER A 57 -34.47 -2.19 -4.32
C SER A 57 -34.24 -3.53 -5.05
N LYS A 58 -33.01 -3.96 -5.23
CA LYS A 58 -32.60 -5.23 -5.86
C LYS A 58 -31.60 -6.08 -5.09
N ARG A 59 -30.96 -5.57 -4.01
CA ARG A 59 -30.02 -6.34 -3.17
C ARG A 59 -29.98 -5.78 -1.74
N ILE A 60 -30.37 -6.61 -0.79
CA ILE A 60 -30.07 -6.36 0.63
C ILE A 60 -28.65 -6.90 0.85
N GLU A 61 -27.66 -6.03 0.78
CA GLU A 61 -26.30 -6.35 1.19
C GLU A 61 -26.06 -5.78 2.58
N ASP A 62 -25.91 -6.65 3.57
CA ASP A 62 -25.43 -6.30 4.90
C ASP A 62 -23.94 -6.00 4.80
N LYS A 63 -23.61 -4.75 4.43
CA LYS A 63 -22.22 -4.29 4.39
C LYS A 63 -21.79 -3.87 5.79
N LYS A 64 -21.38 -4.86 6.60
CA LYS A 64 -20.62 -4.60 7.82
C LYS A 64 -19.30 -3.93 7.46
N ARG A 65 -19.30 -2.60 7.49
CA ARG A 65 -18.05 -1.81 7.35
C ARG A 65 -17.50 -1.59 8.76
N ARG A 66 -16.42 -2.29 9.08
CA ARG A 66 -15.71 -2.10 10.34
C ARG A 66 -14.63 -1.05 10.15
N ARG A 67 -14.55 -0.09 11.06
CA ARG A 67 -13.33 0.68 11.29
C ARG A 67 -12.33 -0.26 11.96
N ASP A 68 -11.05 -0.15 11.59
CA ASP A 68 -10.09 -1.13 12.08
C ASP A 68 -9.85 -0.98 13.57
N ILE A 69 -9.64 0.26 14.05
CA ILE A 69 -9.47 0.54 15.47
C ILE A 69 -10.14 1.86 15.83
N VAL A 70 -10.92 1.86 16.91
CA VAL A 70 -11.51 3.06 17.48
C VAL A 70 -11.32 3.07 18.97
N VAL A 71 -10.92 4.22 19.49
CA VAL A 71 -10.57 4.42 20.88
C VAL A 71 -11.14 5.75 21.37
N LYS A 72 -11.64 5.78 22.60
CA LYS A 72 -11.95 7.02 23.31
C LYS A 72 -10.75 7.43 24.12
N SER A 73 -10.42 8.71 24.12
CA SER A 73 -9.37 9.28 24.94
C SER A 73 -9.74 10.69 25.39
N ASP A 74 -9.13 11.13 26.46
CA ASP A 74 -9.19 12.52 26.91
C ASP A 74 -8.01 13.30 26.31
N VAL A 75 -8.30 14.48 25.79
CA VAL A 75 -7.31 15.44 25.32
C VAL A 75 -7.59 16.77 26.02
N ASN A 76 -6.76 17.12 27.00
CA ASN A 76 -6.88 18.36 27.76
C ASN A 76 -8.28 18.57 28.38
N GLY A 77 -8.88 17.53 28.95
CA GLY A 77 -10.20 17.56 29.57
C GLY A 77 -11.38 17.45 28.63
N ILE A 78 -11.12 17.22 27.33
CA ILE A 78 -12.15 17.00 26.31
C ILE A 78 -12.04 15.56 25.79
N TYR A 79 -13.09 14.79 25.97
CA TYR A 79 -13.14 13.46 25.36
C TYR A 79 -13.18 13.56 23.84
N CYS A 80 -12.43 12.68 23.17
CA CYS A 80 -12.46 12.54 21.72
C CYS A 80 -12.49 11.05 21.33
N ILE A 81 -13.02 10.78 20.15
CA ILE A 81 -13.00 9.46 19.52
C ILE A 81 -11.93 9.49 18.44
N LEU A 82 -10.95 8.59 18.56
CA LEU A 82 -9.85 8.46 17.62
C LEU A 82 -10.01 7.16 16.85
N GLY A 83 -10.07 7.25 15.52
CA GLY A 83 -10.21 6.10 14.65
C GLY A 83 -9.04 6.00 13.68
N VAL A 84 -8.54 4.78 13.47
CA VAL A 84 -7.56 4.47 12.43
C VAL A 84 -8.16 3.44 11.48
N GLY A 85 -8.24 3.79 10.21
CA GLY A 85 -8.62 2.87 9.12
C GLY A 85 -7.37 2.50 8.32
N HIS A 86 -6.99 1.22 8.35
CA HIS A 86 -5.87 0.71 7.57
C HIS A 86 -6.26 0.55 6.10
N GLN A 87 -5.35 0.90 5.20
CA GLN A 87 -5.50 0.74 3.76
C GLN A 87 -4.23 0.13 3.15
N SER A 88 -4.36 -1.04 2.54
CA SER A 88 -3.29 -1.72 1.79
C SER A 88 -3.31 -1.39 0.29
N SER A 89 -4.35 -0.72 -0.18
CA SER A 89 -4.51 -0.27 -1.56
C SER A 89 -5.13 1.12 -1.62
N VAL A 90 -4.94 1.82 -2.74
CA VAL A 90 -5.56 3.12 -2.98
C VAL A 90 -7.08 2.95 -3.11
N ASP A 91 -7.85 3.70 -2.30
CA ASP A 91 -9.31 3.69 -2.32
C ASP A 91 -9.85 5.07 -2.71
N GLN A 92 -10.45 5.15 -3.88
CA GLN A 92 -11.05 6.39 -4.40
C GLN A 92 -12.22 6.91 -3.55
N ALA A 93 -12.87 6.04 -2.78
CA ALA A 93 -14.00 6.41 -1.93
C ALA A 93 -13.58 6.81 -0.50
N MET A 94 -12.27 6.90 -0.20
CA MET A 94 -11.79 7.01 1.18
C MET A 94 -12.33 8.24 1.91
N VAL A 95 -12.38 9.40 1.25
CA VAL A 95 -12.93 10.64 1.85
C VAL A 95 -14.40 10.44 2.23
N VAL A 96 -15.20 9.90 1.30
CA VAL A 96 -16.63 9.66 1.54
C VAL A 96 -16.83 8.61 2.62
N ARG A 97 -16.01 7.56 2.65
CA ARG A 97 -16.07 6.53 3.69
C ARG A 97 -15.79 7.10 5.09
N CYS A 98 -14.76 7.92 5.23
CA CYS A 98 -14.45 8.57 6.50
C CYS A 98 -15.59 9.50 6.95
N ALA A 99 -16.13 10.33 6.04
CA ALA A 99 -17.27 11.19 6.33
C ALA A 99 -18.50 10.39 6.81
N ILE A 100 -18.82 9.26 6.16
CA ILE A 100 -19.89 8.37 6.58
C ILE A 100 -19.63 7.84 8.01
N TYR A 101 -18.41 7.40 8.32
CA TYR A 101 -18.10 6.88 9.65
C TYR A 101 -18.25 7.95 10.73
N GLU A 102 -17.82 9.17 10.46
CA GLU A 102 -17.95 10.28 11.39
C GLU A 102 -19.43 10.62 11.62
N MET A 103 -20.22 10.71 10.55
CA MET A 103 -21.66 11.03 10.66
C MET A 103 -22.45 9.95 11.37
N LEU A 104 -22.18 8.69 11.10
CA LEU A 104 -22.83 7.57 11.80
C LEU A 104 -22.48 7.56 13.29
N GLU A 105 -21.26 7.92 13.65
CA GLU A 105 -20.89 8.03 15.05
C GLU A 105 -21.61 9.20 15.75
N TYR A 106 -21.71 10.37 15.10
CA TYR A 106 -22.47 11.49 15.66
C TYR A 106 -23.96 11.15 15.78
N LEU A 107 -24.54 10.45 14.79
CA LEU A 107 -25.91 9.98 14.88
C LEU A 107 -26.11 9.05 16.09
N LYS A 108 -25.22 8.08 16.28
CA LYS A 108 -25.23 7.17 17.43
C LYS A 108 -25.13 7.91 18.75
N GLN A 109 -24.28 8.96 18.83
CA GLN A 109 -24.18 9.79 20.02
C GLN A 109 -25.47 10.56 20.30
N LEU A 110 -26.15 11.08 19.26
CA LEU A 110 -27.42 11.78 19.42
C LEU A 110 -28.56 10.86 19.89
N GLU A 111 -28.55 9.61 19.44
CA GLU A 111 -29.53 8.59 19.84
C GLU A 111 -29.28 8.10 21.29
N ASN A 112 -28.04 8.15 21.74
CA ASN A 112 -27.67 7.75 23.10
C ASN A 112 -27.91 8.88 24.11
N LYS A 113 -28.93 8.74 24.93
CA LYS A 113 -29.34 9.75 25.95
C LYS A 113 -28.28 10.04 27.02
N GLU A 114 -27.23 9.25 27.12
CA GLU A 114 -26.09 9.47 28.03
C GLU A 114 -25.21 10.64 27.58
N TYR A 115 -25.21 10.96 26.27
CA TYR A 115 -24.41 12.06 25.75
C TYR A 115 -25.12 13.39 25.92
N LYS A 116 -24.63 14.21 26.85
CA LYS A 116 -25.12 15.61 27.04
C LYS A 116 -24.59 16.55 25.93
N ARG A 117 -23.45 16.22 25.31
CA ARG A 117 -22.81 16.96 24.22
C ARG A 117 -22.15 15.97 23.28
N LEU A 118 -22.06 16.29 22.00
CA LEU A 118 -21.34 15.49 21.04
C LEU A 118 -19.84 15.49 21.37
N VAL A 119 -19.24 14.33 21.23
CA VAL A 119 -17.81 14.10 21.40
C VAL A 119 -17.16 14.15 20.01
N PRO A 120 -16.15 15.02 19.81
CA PRO A 120 -15.48 15.14 18.52
C PRO A 120 -14.83 13.83 18.11
N GLN A 121 -14.84 13.56 16.81
CA GLN A 121 -14.23 12.39 16.22
C GLN A 121 -13.12 12.80 15.24
N ILE A 122 -12.02 12.08 15.29
CA ILE A 122 -10.88 12.24 14.38
C ILE A 122 -10.61 10.88 13.72
N MET A 123 -10.62 10.85 12.38
CA MET A 123 -10.33 9.67 11.59
C MET A 123 -9.02 9.82 10.83
N VAL A 124 -8.16 8.81 10.98
CA VAL A 124 -6.88 8.70 10.27
C VAL A 124 -6.97 7.56 9.27
N ALA A 125 -6.66 7.82 8.01
CA ALA A 125 -6.44 6.81 7.00
C ALA A 125 -4.95 6.45 6.96
N PHE A 126 -4.61 5.29 7.49
CA PHE A 126 -3.24 4.78 7.53
C PHE A 126 -2.99 3.91 6.30
N TYR A 127 -2.24 4.45 5.35
CA TYR A 127 -1.93 3.80 4.09
C TYR A 127 -0.57 3.11 4.14
N THR A 128 -0.57 1.81 3.88
CA THR A 128 0.64 0.98 3.86
C THR A 128 0.87 0.31 2.50
N GLY A 129 0.11 0.66 1.47
CA GLY A 129 0.26 0.04 0.15
C GLY A 129 1.55 0.43 -0.59
N PRO A 130 2.02 -0.40 -1.55
CA PRO A 130 3.26 -0.17 -2.28
C PRO A 130 3.18 1.02 -3.24
N LYS A 131 2.01 1.26 -3.84
CA LYS A 131 1.81 2.36 -4.80
C LYS A 131 1.76 3.71 -4.09
N LYS A 132 2.06 4.79 -4.81
CA LYS A 132 1.84 6.14 -4.30
C LYS A 132 0.34 6.42 -4.20
N TRP A 133 -0.09 7.06 -3.10
CA TRP A 133 -1.46 7.55 -3.00
C TRP A 133 -1.68 8.69 -4.02
N ASN A 134 -2.66 8.53 -4.88
CA ASN A 134 -2.91 9.43 -6.01
C ASN A 134 -4.39 9.85 -6.16
N VAL A 135 -5.16 9.69 -5.09
CA VAL A 135 -6.57 10.13 -5.07
C VAL A 135 -6.75 11.30 -4.11
N PRO A 136 -7.78 12.13 -4.29
CA PRO A 136 -8.03 13.27 -3.44
C PRO A 136 -8.16 12.91 -1.96
N VAL A 137 -7.74 13.82 -1.09
CA VAL A 137 -7.87 13.75 0.37
C VAL A 137 -8.91 14.71 0.93
N LYS A 138 -9.53 15.50 0.04
CA LYS A 138 -10.64 16.40 0.33
C LYS A 138 -11.81 16.11 -0.60
N LEU A 139 -13.02 16.28 -0.09
CA LEU A 139 -14.22 16.04 -0.87
C LEU A 139 -14.36 17.05 -2.02
N SER A 140 -13.97 18.31 -1.79
CA SER A 140 -13.98 19.36 -2.81
C SER A 140 -13.15 19.04 -4.05
N ASP A 141 -12.08 18.25 -3.90
CA ASP A 141 -11.17 17.91 -4.99
C ASP A 141 -11.77 16.88 -5.99
N TYR A 142 -12.95 16.34 -5.69
CA TYR A 142 -13.72 15.45 -6.61
C TYR A 142 -14.64 16.20 -7.55
N PHE A 143 -14.81 17.52 -7.38
CA PHE A 143 -15.81 18.33 -8.10
C PHE A 143 -15.20 19.59 -8.69
N GLU A 144 -15.74 20.01 -9.81
CA GLU A 144 -15.60 21.39 -10.29
C GLU A 144 -16.73 22.22 -9.69
N ILE A 145 -16.45 22.92 -8.58
CA ILE A 145 -17.47 23.69 -7.84
C ILE A 145 -17.43 25.15 -8.32
N PRO A 146 -18.51 25.68 -8.91
CA PRO A 146 -18.64 27.11 -9.22
C PRO A 146 -18.42 27.98 -7.97
N GLU A 147 -17.80 29.15 -8.14
CA GLU A 147 -17.46 30.06 -7.02
C GLU A 147 -18.67 30.42 -6.17
N GLU A 148 -19.82 30.61 -6.80
CA GLU A 148 -21.08 30.97 -6.15
C GLU A 148 -21.57 29.88 -5.20
N LEU A 149 -21.22 28.61 -5.46
CA LEU A 149 -21.62 27.46 -4.66
C LEU A 149 -20.61 27.11 -3.56
N LYS A 150 -19.35 27.54 -3.65
CA LYS A 150 -18.31 27.19 -2.67
C LYS A 150 -18.70 27.52 -1.23
N LYS A 151 -19.38 28.61 -0.99
CA LYS A 151 -19.83 29.04 0.36
C LYS A 151 -20.90 28.14 0.99
N TYR A 152 -21.56 27.29 0.19
CA TYR A 152 -22.56 26.35 0.66
C TYR A 152 -22.04 24.91 0.74
N PHE A 153 -20.82 24.69 0.26
CA PHE A 153 -20.23 23.36 0.21
C PHE A 153 -19.53 23.02 1.54
N ASN A 154 -19.93 21.91 2.15
CA ASN A 154 -19.26 21.37 3.33
C ASN A 154 -18.12 20.45 2.88
N ASP A 155 -16.89 20.90 3.05
CA ASP A 155 -15.71 20.15 2.63
C ASP A 155 -15.23 19.22 3.72
N TRP A 156 -15.14 17.92 3.42
CA TRP A 156 -14.58 16.90 4.29
C TRP A 156 -13.14 16.64 3.91
N LYS A 157 -12.30 16.51 4.94
CA LYS A 157 -10.88 16.17 4.80
C LYS A 157 -10.59 14.91 5.58
N ILE A 158 -9.67 14.08 5.06
CA ILE A 158 -9.11 12.97 5.80
C ILE A 158 -7.67 13.29 6.22
N ILE A 159 -7.26 12.73 7.36
CA ILE A 159 -5.85 12.69 7.74
C ILE A 159 -5.28 11.43 7.09
N LEU A 160 -4.62 11.61 5.94
CA LEU A 160 -3.94 10.52 5.24
C LEU A 160 -2.51 10.42 5.74
N VAL A 161 -2.13 9.23 6.18
CA VAL A 161 -0.76 8.89 6.58
C VAL A 161 -0.23 7.81 5.66
N ASP A 162 0.63 8.16 4.72
CA ASP A 162 1.40 7.18 3.93
C ASP A 162 2.61 6.75 4.75
N VAL A 163 2.69 5.48 5.14
CA VAL A 163 3.78 4.95 5.95
C VAL A 163 5.16 5.23 5.34
N LYS A 164 5.24 5.26 4.01
CA LYS A 164 6.50 5.48 3.29
C LYS A 164 7.07 6.89 3.45
N GLU A 165 6.19 7.87 3.68
CA GLU A 165 6.53 9.30 3.82
C GLU A 165 6.51 9.77 5.29
N MET A 166 6.17 8.88 6.23
CA MET A 166 6.02 9.23 7.63
C MET A 166 7.37 9.57 8.27
N ASP A 167 7.45 10.73 8.95
CA ASP A 167 8.61 11.11 9.76
C ASP A 167 8.62 10.32 11.08
N THR A 168 9.59 9.44 11.24
CA THR A 168 9.74 8.59 12.42
C THR A 168 10.48 9.26 13.57
N SER A 169 11.12 10.42 13.35
CA SER A 169 11.94 11.10 14.36
C SER A 169 11.14 11.56 15.58
N LYS A 170 9.85 11.85 15.40
CA LYS A 170 8.93 12.29 16.44
C LYS A 170 8.28 11.12 17.20
N ILE A 171 8.46 9.88 16.78
CA ILE A 171 7.90 8.71 17.44
C ILE A 171 8.70 8.41 18.71
N LYS A 172 8.06 8.53 19.88
CA LYS A 172 8.71 8.34 21.19
C LYS A 172 8.91 6.87 21.53
N ASP A 173 7.90 6.03 21.27
CA ASP A 173 8.00 4.60 21.52
C ASP A 173 8.93 3.94 20.50
N GLU A 174 9.98 3.29 21.01
CA GLU A 174 10.99 2.67 20.14
C GLU A 174 10.44 1.54 19.29
N GLN A 175 9.55 0.72 19.83
CA GLN A 175 8.98 -0.41 19.10
C GLN A 175 8.06 0.08 17.96
N THR A 176 7.30 1.14 18.19
CA THR A 176 6.49 1.78 17.15
C THR A 176 7.37 2.39 16.07
N ARG A 177 8.45 3.07 16.47
CA ARG A 177 9.40 3.64 15.53
C ARG A 177 10.04 2.56 14.67
N TYR A 178 10.55 1.49 15.27
CA TYR A 178 11.17 0.38 14.54
C TYR A 178 10.22 -0.31 13.58
N PHE A 179 8.96 -0.50 13.98
CA PHE A 179 7.95 -1.06 13.10
C PHE A 179 7.73 -0.22 11.84
N ILE A 180 7.58 1.10 11.97
CA ILE A 180 7.41 2.01 10.83
C ILE A 180 8.68 2.03 9.96
N GLU A 181 9.86 2.16 10.59
CA GLU A 181 11.16 2.15 9.89
C GLU A 181 11.39 0.83 9.15
N ALA A 182 10.97 -0.31 9.70
CA ALA A 182 11.05 -1.61 9.04
C ALA A 182 10.20 -1.65 7.76
N ILE A 183 8.94 -1.19 7.82
CA ILE A 183 8.09 -1.10 6.63
C ILE A 183 8.72 -0.19 5.57
N GLN A 184 9.23 0.98 6.00
CA GLN A 184 9.89 1.93 5.08
C GLN A 184 11.14 1.33 4.43
N ALA A 185 11.96 0.63 5.20
CA ALA A 185 13.17 -0.03 4.72
C ALA A 185 12.84 -1.14 3.72
N MET A 186 11.85 -1.97 4.02
CA MET A 186 11.39 -3.04 3.13
C MET A 186 10.90 -2.49 1.79
N TYR A 187 10.15 -1.37 1.78
CA TYR A 187 9.70 -0.75 0.53
C TYR A 187 10.80 -0.04 -0.26
N LYS A 188 11.81 0.51 0.42
CA LYS A 188 12.91 1.26 -0.22
C LYS A 188 14.09 0.37 -0.62
N GLY A 189 14.19 -0.83 -0.09
CA GLY A 189 15.39 -1.65 -0.20
C GLY A 189 16.62 -1.01 0.47
N ASP A 190 16.42 0.01 1.33
CA ASP A 190 17.48 0.78 2.00
C ASP A 190 17.59 0.32 3.46
N TYR A 191 18.44 -0.69 3.66
CA TYR A 191 18.67 -1.28 4.97
C TYR A 191 19.83 -0.63 5.74
N ILE A 192 20.61 0.22 5.10
CA ILE A 192 21.81 0.86 5.68
C ILE A 192 21.43 1.78 6.83
N LYS A 193 20.28 2.44 6.76
CA LYS A 193 19.78 3.33 7.83
C LYS A 193 19.41 2.61 9.12
N LEU A 194 19.29 1.30 9.09
CA LEU A 194 18.95 0.47 10.25
C LEU A 194 20.17 -0.08 10.99
N HIS A 195 21.40 0.31 10.59
CA HIS A 195 22.68 -0.15 11.13
C HIS A 195 22.98 0.19 12.60
N GLN A 196 22.02 0.66 13.37
CA GLN A 196 22.19 0.74 14.82
C GLN A 196 21.71 -0.57 15.42
N LYS A 197 22.51 -1.19 16.31
CA LYS A 197 22.11 -2.39 17.07
C LYS A 197 20.85 -2.09 17.90
N ARG A 198 19.68 -2.33 17.35
CA ARG A 198 18.39 -2.08 17.94
C ARG A 198 17.67 -3.42 18.02
N LYS A 199 17.10 -3.70 19.18
CA LYS A 199 16.25 -4.87 19.35
C LYS A 199 14.81 -4.50 19.00
N MET A 200 14.21 -5.23 18.10
CA MET A 200 12.82 -5.12 17.71
C MET A 200 12.06 -6.36 18.15
N ASN A 201 10.83 -6.16 18.65
CA ASN A 201 9.95 -7.28 18.95
C ASN A 201 9.70 -8.10 17.68
N THR A 202 9.91 -9.42 17.77
CA THR A 202 9.77 -10.37 16.66
C THR A 202 8.41 -10.29 15.97
N ASN A 203 7.33 -10.13 16.74
CA ASN A 203 5.99 -10.01 16.16
C ASN A 203 5.86 -8.72 15.32
N ASN A 204 6.47 -7.61 15.73
CA ASN A 204 6.43 -6.37 14.97
C ASN A 204 7.18 -6.51 13.63
N LEU A 205 8.29 -7.24 13.59
CA LEU A 205 8.99 -7.55 12.36
C LEU A 205 8.15 -8.43 11.43
N ILE A 206 7.50 -9.47 11.98
CA ILE A 206 6.57 -10.33 11.23
C ILE A 206 5.42 -9.48 10.65
N TYR A 207 4.82 -8.60 11.43
CA TYR A 207 3.74 -7.73 10.93
C TYR A 207 4.22 -6.80 9.83
N ALA A 208 5.41 -6.20 9.96
CA ALA A 208 5.99 -5.37 8.91
C ALA A 208 6.21 -6.17 7.61
N ALA A 209 6.72 -7.39 7.72
CA ALA A 209 6.94 -8.28 6.58
C ALA A 209 5.64 -8.75 5.92
N ILE A 210 4.59 -9.02 6.69
CA ILE A 210 3.26 -9.34 6.15
C ILE A 210 2.69 -8.14 5.38
N ILE A 211 2.81 -6.93 5.93
CA ILE A 211 2.32 -5.70 5.32
C ILE A 211 3.01 -5.42 3.98
N THR A 212 4.30 -5.67 3.90
CA THR A 212 5.12 -5.40 2.70
C THR A 212 5.16 -6.58 1.71
N GLY A 213 4.61 -7.73 2.09
CA GLY A 213 4.70 -8.97 1.30
C GLY A 213 6.07 -9.66 1.35
N SER A 214 6.91 -9.30 2.34
CA SER A 214 8.29 -9.79 2.49
C SER A 214 8.42 -10.96 3.48
N LEU A 215 7.32 -11.65 3.78
CA LEU A 215 7.28 -12.67 4.82
C LEU A 215 8.22 -13.86 4.57
N ASP A 216 8.36 -14.27 3.29
CA ASP A 216 9.21 -15.40 2.93
C ASP A 216 10.68 -15.15 3.24
N MET A 217 11.10 -13.89 3.26
CA MET A 217 12.48 -13.48 3.52
C MET A 217 12.87 -13.55 4.99
N ILE A 218 11.92 -13.50 5.90
CA ILE A 218 12.19 -13.51 7.35
C ILE A 218 11.88 -14.84 8.03
N LYS A 219 11.30 -15.82 7.32
CA LYS A 219 10.86 -17.10 7.92
C LYS A 219 11.95 -17.82 8.69
N ASP A 220 13.17 -17.82 8.14
CA ASP A 220 14.31 -18.53 8.69
C ASP A 220 15.11 -17.70 9.72
N ILE A 221 14.69 -16.45 9.94
CA ILE A 221 15.44 -15.47 10.76
C ILE A 221 14.77 -15.27 12.12
N VAL A 222 13.45 -15.51 12.21
CA VAL A 222 12.65 -15.20 13.38
C VAL A 222 12.80 -16.28 14.44
N GLU A 223 13.68 -16.06 15.42
CA GLU A 223 13.85 -16.92 16.59
C GLU A 223 13.69 -16.09 17.89
N GLY A 224 12.80 -16.52 18.79
CA GLY A 224 12.54 -15.86 20.08
C GLY A 224 11.61 -14.65 20.02
N ASP A 225 11.57 -13.87 21.12
CA ASP A 225 10.63 -12.74 21.30
C ASP A 225 11.19 -11.39 20.83
N GLU A 226 12.51 -11.26 20.74
CA GLU A 226 13.22 -10.07 20.28
C GLU A 226 14.30 -10.45 19.27
N MET A 227 14.52 -9.58 18.31
CA MET A 227 15.50 -9.76 17.25
C MET A 227 16.37 -8.51 17.14
N ASP A 228 17.67 -8.70 16.83
CA ASP A 228 18.51 -7.60 16.36
C ASP A 228 18.03 -7.17 14.97
N MET A 229 17.50 -5.95 14.91
CA MET A 229 16.91 -5.42 13.68
C MET A 229 17.95 -5.30 12.55
N CYS A 230 19.21 -5.05 12.89
CA CYS A 230 20.29 -4.97 11.91
C CYS A 230 20.57 -6.32 11.27
N GLU A 231 20.74 -7.37 12.07
CA GLU A 231 21.02 -8.71 11.55
C GLU A 231 19.84 -9.24 10.72
N GLY A 232 18.60 -9.06 11.21
CA GLY A 232 17.41 -9.42 10.47
C GLY A 232 17.30 -8.68 9.13
N MET A 233 17.55 -7.37 9.13
CA MET A 233 17.49 -6.54 7.92
C MET A 233 18.63 -6.81 6.95
N GLU A 234 19.83 -7.11 7.41
CA GLU A 234 20.96 -7.51 6.54
C GLU A 234 20.64 -8.80 5.77
N ARG A 235 20.11 -9.82 6.45
CA ARG A 235 19.67 -11.07 5.81
C ARG A 235 18.52 -10.82 4.81
N MET A 236 17.56 -9.96 5.16
CA MET A 236 16.51 -9.55 4.21
C MET A 236 17.10 -8.81 3.01
N ALA A 237 18.08 -7.91 3.22
CA ALA A 237 18.74 -7.20 2.14
C ALA A 237 19.47 -8.15 1.18
N GLU A 238 20.09 -9.18 1.71
CA GLU A 238 20.73 -10.24 0.89
C GLU A 238 19.70 -11.02 0.09
N GLY A 239 18.55 -11.36 0.71
CA GLY A 239 17.41 -11.98 0.01
C GLY A 239 16.92 -11.14 -1.17
N PHE A 240 16.62 -9.84 -0.93
CA PHE A 240 16.19 -8.92 -2.00
C PHE A 240 17.23 -8.75 -3.12
N ARG A 241 18.53 -8.69 -2.76
CA ARG A 241 19.59 -8.62 -3.76
C ARG A 241 19.66 -9.89 -4.60
N SER A 242 19.44 -11.06 -3.98
CA SER A 242 19.40 -12.35 -4.67
C SER A 242 18.22 -12.42 -5.63
N GLU A 243 17.01 -12.09 -5.16
CA GLU A 243 15.78 -12.06 -5.99
C GLU A 243 15.91 -11.06 -7.14
N GLY A 244 16.34 -9.82 -6.85
CA GLY A 244 16.54 -8.80 -7.88
C GLY A 244 17.61 -9.19 -8.90
N ARG A 245 18.65 -9.94 -8.47
CA ARG A 245 19.66 -10.47 -9.37
C ARG A 245 19.10 -11.58 -10.27
N GLU A 246 18.32 -12.49 -9.72
CA GLU A 246 17.66 -13.56 -10.48
C GLU A 246 16.64 -13.00 -11.48
N GLU A 247 15.83 -12.03 -11.03
CA GLU A 247 14.88 -11.33 -11.91
C GLU A 247 15.60 -10.56 -13.02
N GLY A 248 16.68 -9.83 -12.68
CA GLY A 248 17.51 -9.12 -13.66
C GLY A 248 18.15 -10.06 -14.68
N ILE A 249 18.63 -11.24 -14.25
CA ILE A 249 19.17 -12.27 -15.15
C ILE A 249 18.07 -12.82 -16.07
N LEU A 250 16.86 -13.07 -15.53
CA LEU A 250 15.73 -13.57 -16.32
C LEU A 250 15.26 -12.54 -17.36
N VAL A 251 15.14 -11.27 -16.94
CA VAL A 251 14.78 -10.16 -17.84
C VAL A 251 15.83 -10.00 -18.93
N GLY A 252 17.11 -9.88 -18.57
CA GLY A 252 18.20 -9.73 -19.53
C GLY A 252 18.31 -10.92 -20.50
N ARG A 253 18.04 -12.14 -20.02
CA ARG A 253 18.01 -13.33 -20.90
C ARG A 253 16.84 -13.29 -21.91
N ASN A 254 15.68 -12.79 -21.48
CA ASN A 254 14.52 -12.68 -22.37
C ASN A 254 14.70 -11.54 -23.38
N GLU A 255 15.26 -10.41 -22.96
CA GLU A 255 15.61 -9.29 -23.84
C GLU A 255 16.68 -9.72 -24.87
N GLY A 256 17.74 -10.38 -24.42
CA GLY A 256 18.78 -10.90 -25.30
C GLY A 256 18.26 -11.90 -26.33
N LYS A 257 17.34 -12.79 -25.96
CA LYS A 257 16.69 -13.72 -26.93
C LYS A 257 15.82 -12.99 -27.94
N LEU A 258 15.14 -11.91 -27.52
CA LEU A 258 14.32 -11.11 -28.42
C LEU A 258 15.21 -10.37 -29.41
N GLU A 259 16.26 -9.72 -28.95
CA GLU A 259 17.22 -8.97 -29.78
C GLU A 259 17.95 -9.91 -30.78
N GLU A 260 18.43 -11.05 -30.31
CA GLU A 260 19.05 -12.07 -31.20
C GLU A 260 18.11 -12.51 -32.33
N LYS A 261 16.84 -12.75 -31.97
CA LYS A 261 15.83 -13.17 -32.94
C LYS A 261 15.47 -12.07 -33.93
N GLN A 262 15.37 -10.83 -33.47
CA GLN A 262 15.14 -9.67 -34.34
C GLN A 262 16.28 -9.50 -35.32
N ASN A 263 17.53 -9.58 -34.85
CA ASN A 263 18.72 -9.46 -35.69
C ASN A 263 18.81 -10.59 -36.71
N MET A 264 18.60 -11.84 -36.28
CA MET A 264 18.60 -13.00 -37.17
C MET A 264 17.54 -12.90 -38.29
N LEU A 265 16.31 -12.50 -37.93
CA LEU A 265 15.24 -12.32 -38.91
C LEU A 265 15.51 -11.17 -39.87
N ASN A 266 16.08 -10.07 -39.37
CA ASN A 266 16.46 -8.94 -40.20
C ASN A 266 17.50 -9.33 -41.23
N GLU A 267 18.54 -10.10 -40.84
CA GLU A 267 19.53 -10.62 -41.76
C GLU A 267 18.95 -11.59 -42.79
N LEU A 268 18.10 -12.55 -42.33
CA LEU A 268 17.46 -13.51 -43.22
C LEU A 268 16.56 -12.82 -44.27
N LEU A 269 15.80 -11.80 -43.85
CA LEU A 269 14.97 -11.03 -44.75
C LEU A 269 15.80 -10.20 -45.74
N LYS A 270 16.93 -9.61 -45.32
CA LYS A 270 17.88 -8.92 -46.21
C LYS A 270 18.45 -9.88 -47.28
N VAL A 271 18.81 -11.08 -46.89
CA VAL A 271 19.31 -12.12 -47.84
C VAL A 271 18.22 -12.50 -48.84
N LYS A 272 16.95 -12.60 -48.38
CA LYS A 272 15.85 -13.09 -49.23
C LYS A 272 15.23 -12.01 -50.10
N LEU A 273 15.01 -10.81 -49.55
CA LEU A 273 14.28 -9.72 -50.22
C LEU A 273 15.19 -8.61 -50.74
N GLY A 274 16.48 -8.62 -50.41
CA GLY A 274 17.41 -7.54 -50.66
C GLY A 274 17.42 -6.50 -49.55
N SER A 275 17.54 -5.20 -49.89
CA SER A 275 17.48 -4.13 -48.92
C SER A 275 16.08 -4.00 -48.36
N LEU A 276 15.97 -3.87 -47.04
CA LEU A 276 14.71 -3.63 -46.34
C LEU A 276 14.46 -2.13 -46.18
N SER A 277 13.21 -1.74 -46.19
CA SER A 277 12.83 -0.35 -45.88
C SER A 277 13.06 -0.03 -44.39
N SER A 278 13.47 1.22 -44.10
CA SER A 278 13.64 1.67 -42.71
C SER A 278 12.36 1.53 -41.86
N ASN A 279 11.20 1.54 -42.52
CA ASN A 279 9.92 1.32 -41.84
C ASN A 279 9.79 -0.14 -41.39
N LEU A 280 10.11 -1.09 -42.23
CA LEU A 280 10.05 -2.52 -41.88
C LEU A 280 11.07 -2.87 -40.79
N GLU A 281 12.31 -2.37 -40.87
CA GLU A 281 13.33 -2.59 -39.85
C GLU A 281 12.86 -2.09 -38.49
N LYS A 282 12.23 -0.91 -38.43
CA LYS A 282 11.67 -0.33 -37.19
C LYS A 282 10.49 -1.15 -36.64
N GLN A 283 9.66 -1.70 -37.51
CA GLN A 283 8.54 -2.53 -37.10
C GLN A 283 9.02 -3.86 -36.55
N LEU A 284 10.01 -4.49 -37.18
CA LEU A 284 10.64 -5.72 -36.69
C LEU A 284 11.26 -5.52 -35.30
N SER A 285 11.93 -4.40 -35.07
CA SER A 285 12.52 -4.06 -33.77
C SER A 285 11.48 -3.87 -32.66
N ASN A 286 10.22 -3.54 -33.00
CA ASN A 286 9.13 -3.37 -32.04
C ASN A 286 8.19 -4.59 -31.97
N THR A 287 8.51 -5.67 -32.67
CA THR A 287 7.64 -6.84 -32.75
C THR A 287 7.92 -7.83 -31.62
N SER A 288 6.86 -8.39 -31.03
CA SER A 288 6.96 -9.36 -29.94
C SER A 288 7.56 -10.70 -30.41
N ILE A 289 8.15 -11.44 -29.46
CA ILE A 289 8.82 -12.72 -29.76
C ILE A 289 7.86 -13.76 -30.35
N GLU A 290 6.57 -13.71 -29.96
CA GLU A 290 5.53 -14.60 -30.48
C GLU A 290 5.32 -14.37 -31.97
N LYS A 291 5.16 -13.11 -32.39
CA LYS A 291 4.98 -12.74 -33.79
C LYS A 291 6.25 -13.01 -34.63
N LEU A 292 7.43 -12.77 -34.06
CA LEU A 292 8.70 -13.14 -34.70
C LEU A 292 8.82 -14.65 -34.87
N ASN A 293 8.31 -15.48 -33.96
CA ASN A 293 8.25 -16.92 -34.10
C ASN A 293 7.33 -17.35 -35.25
N VAL A 294 6.19 -16.67 -35.40
CA VAL A 294 5.28 -16.92 -36.54
C VAL A 294 5.97 -16.56 -37.86
N LEU A 295 6.61 -15.39 -37.91
CA LEU A 295 7.36 -14.96 -39.10
C LEU A 295 8.47 -15.95 -39.45
N THR A 296 9.21 -16.48 -38.47
CA THR A 296 10.24 -17.50 -38.70
C THR A 296 9.69 -18.75 -39.37
N ARG A 297 8.51 -19.24 -38.96
CA ARG A 297 7.87 -20.42 -39.56
C ARG A 297 7.44 -20.20 -40.99
N HIS A 298 7.09 -18.96 -41.33
CA HIS A 298 6.60 -18.57 -42.64
C HIS A 298 7.65 -17.90 -43.55
N ILE A 299 8.91 -17.84 -43.09
CA ILE A 299 9.98 -17.10 -43.77
C ILE A 299 10.15 -17.51 -45.25
N PHE A 300 9.95 -18.80 -45.58
CA PHE A 300 10.05 -19.29 -46.94
C PHE A 300 8.90 -18.85 -47.83
N ASN A 301 7.76 -18.50 -47.29
CA ASN A 301 6.55 -18.06 -48.00
C ASN A 301 6.48 -16.54 -48.21
N VAL A 302 7.38 -15.79 -47.61
CA VAL A 302 7.48 -14.34 -47.75
C VAL A 302 8.18 -14.00 -49.07
N ASN A 303 7.56 -13.19 -49.95
CA ASN A 303 8.14 -12.79 -51.23
C ASN A 303 8.37 -11.25 -51.32
N ASN A 304 7.79 -10.45 -50.44
CA ASN A 304 7.91 -9.00 -50.38
C ASN A 304 7.69 -8.50 -48.96
N GLU A 305 7.92 -7.19 -48.71
CA GLU A 305 7.76 -6.58 -47.40
C GLU A 305 6.31 -6.60 -46.90
N ASP A 306 5.32 -6.50 -47.78
CA ASP A 306 3.91 -6.54 -47.38
C ASP A 306 3.52 -7.89 -46.79
N ASP A 307 4.11 -8.99 -47.28
CA ASP A 307 3.89 -10.32 -46.68
C ASP A 307 4.43 -10.41 -45.26
N VAL A 308 5.58 -9.76 -45.00
CA VAL A 308 6.14 -9.65 -43.63
C VAL A 308 5.19 -8.87 -42.72
N LEU A 309 4.74 -7.68 -43.17
CA LEU A 309 3.86 -6.82 -42.43
C LEU A 309 2.54 -7.50 -42.05
N ARG A 310 1.95 -8.31 -42.97
CA ARG A 310 0.74 -9.09 -42.67
C ARG A 310 0.93 -10.14 -41.57
N ILE A 311 2.15 -10.65 -41.41
CA ILE A 311 2.44 -11.68 -40.39
C ILE A 311 2.68 -11.05 -39.04
N ILE A 312 3.28 -9.87 -39.00
CA ILE A 312 3.65 -9.20 -37.74
C ILE A 312 2.57 -8.24 -37.18
N HIS A 313 1.54 -7.93 -37.95
CA HIS A 313 0.35 -7.20 -37.54
C HIS A 313 -0.81 -8.13 -37.18
#